data_a7f3a7ab988909a19837f935231ea65e
#
_entry.id   a7f3a7ab988909a19837f935231ea65e
#
_cell.length_a   1.000
_cell.length_b   1.000
_cell.length_c   1.000
_cell.angle_alpha   90.00
_cell.angle_beta   90.00
_cell.angle_gamma   90.00
#
_symmetry.space_group_name_H-M   'P 1'
#
loop_
_entity.id
_entity.type
_entity.pdbx_description
1 polymer ?
#
loop_
_entity_poly.entity_id
_entity_poly.type
_entity_poly.pdbx_seq_one_letter_code
_entity_poly.pdbx_strand_id
1 'polypeptide(L)'
;MTTASKKKHHIVIIGGGPGGYEAALAGIQLGAEVTLIERNGVGGSAVLTDVVPSKALIATAEAANSVRHAKELGIRFHQDGREVDPKVDLDLGAINERLLEIAKEQSEDMLNTLTAQGVRFIQGSGRLDGNHFVIATHSDGKEERIEAKTIIVAVGAHPRTLETAKPDGERILTWVDLYNLRELPEHMIVVGSGVTGAEFASAYRGLGSQVTLISSRDTVLPGEDQDAATLIEEVFRRNGMQVLSKSRAESAVNTGSGVEVTLSDGTVVKGSHCLIAVGSIPNTAGLGLEEAGVELNETGHVVVNKVARTS
;
A
#
# COMPACT_ATOMS: atom_id res chain seq x y z
N MET A 1 -42.06 23.54 28.19
CA MET A 1 -41.14 24.06 27.15
C MET A 1 -40.34 22.88 26.66
N THR A 2 -40.74 22.28 25.53
CA THR A 2 -39.99 21.22 24.86
C THR A 2 -38.77 21.84 24.22
N THR A 3 -37.59 21.60 24.81
CA THR A 3 -36.31 21.93 24.19
C THR A 3 -36.21 21.16 22.89
N ALA A 4 -36.37 21.83 21.76
CA ALA A 4 -36.05 21.28 20.46
C ALA A 4 -34.61 20.77 20.51
N SER A 5 -34.43 19.45 20.45
CA SER A 5 -33.11 18.82 20.36
C SER A 5 -32.43 19.43 19.13
N LYS A 6 -31.38 20.21 19.33
CA LYS A 6 -30.55 20.70 18.21
C LYS A 6 -30.08 19.46 17.46
N LYS A 7 -30.49 19.31 16.17
CA LYS A 7 -30.04 18.24 15.29
C LYS A 7 -28.50 18.21 15.36
N LYS A 8 -27.90 17.09 15.78
CA LYS A 8 -26.45 16.97 15.89
C LYS A 8 -25.83 17.19 14.51
N HIS A 9 -24.61 17.70 14.49
CA HIS A 9 -23.86 17.85 13.25
C HIS A 9 -23.52 16.45 12.71
N HIS A 10 -24.09 16.06 11.58
CA HIS A 10 -23.85 14.75 10.97
C HIS A 10 -22.69 14.84 9.97
N ILE A 11 -21.66 14.03 10.20
CA ILE A 11 -20.50 13.87 9.32
C ILE A 11 -20.59 12.52 8.65
N VAL A 12 -20.52 12.48 7.33
CA VAL A 12 -20.41 11.24 6.56
C VAL A 12 -19.00 11.17 5.95
N ILE A 13 -18.32 10.06 6.19
CA ILE A 13 -16.95 9.82 5.75
C ILE A 13 -16.95 8.70 4.73
N ILE A 14 -16.36 8.93 3.56
CA ILE A 14 -16.19 7.94 2.50
C ILE A 14 -14.74 7.50 2.49
N GLY A 15 -14.50 6.25 2.87
CA GLY A 15 -13.18 5.64 3.01
C GLY A 15 -12.72 5.54 4.47
N GLY A 16 -12.39 4.32 4.90
CA GLY A 16 -11.97 3.96 6.25
C GLY A 16 -10.45 3.82 6.44
N GLY A 17 -9.65 4.37 5.51
CA GLY A 17 -8.20 4.46 5.68
C GLY A 17 -7.79 5.39 6.83
N PRO A 18 -6.48 5.63 7.08
CA PRO A 18 -6.02 6.41 8.23
C PRO A 18 -6.71 7.77 8.35
N GLY A 19 -6.86 8.50 7.24
CA GLY A 19 -7.52 9.81 7.25
C GLY A 19 -9.00 9.73 7.63
N GLY A 20 -9.74 8.72 7.15
CA GLY A 20 -11.14 8.51 7.50
C GLY A 20 -11.33 8.03 8.93
N TYR A 21 -10.47 7.13 9.39
CA TYR A 21 -10.46 6.61 10.75
C TYR A 21 -10.24 7.73 11.78
N GLU A 22 -9.19 8.52 11.62
CA GLU A 22 -8.87 9.64 12.51
C GLU A 22 -9.95 10.72 12.47
N ALA A 23 -10.48 11.03 11.28
CA ALA A 23 -11.58 11.99 11.14
C ALA A 23 -12.85 11.51 11.85
N ALA A 24 -13.14 10.21 11.84
CA ALA A 24 -14.28 9.63 12.55
C ALA A 24 -14.15 9.78 14.06
N LEU A 25 -12.99 9.43 14.63
CA LEU A 25 -12.72 9.59 16.06
C LEU A 25 -12.77 11.07 16.48
N ALA A 26 -12.14 11.96 15.73
CA ALA A 26 -12.18 13.39 16.00
C ALA A 26 -13.61 13.94 15.95
N GLY A 27 -14.41 13.51 14.96
CA GLY A 27 -15.81 13.90 14.82
C GLY A 27 -16.66 13.52 16.06
N ILE A 28 -16.52 12.29 16.54
CA ILE A 28 -17.21 11.82 17.75
C ILE A 28 -16.76 12.63 18.98
N GLN A 29 -15.46 12.85 19.15
CA GLN A 29 -14.93 13.64 20.27
C GLN A 29 -15.46 15.08 20.29
N LEU A 30 -15.74 15.66 19.11
CA LEU A 30 -16.35 16.98 18.96
C LEU A 30 -17.88 16.96 19.11
N GLY A 31 -18.49 15.79 19.40
CA GLY A 31 -19.92 15.63 19.65
C GLY A 31 -20.77 15.52 18.38
N ALA A 32 -20.18 15.29 17.22
CA ALA A 32 -20.90 15.02 15.99
C ALA A 32 -21.52 13.62 15.98
N GLU A 33 -22.52 13.42 15.12
CA GLU A 33 -22.94 12.10 14.66
C GLU A 33 -22.06 11.73 13.46
N VAL A 34 -21.49 10.51 13.44
CA VAL A 34 -20.54 10.11 12.39
C VAL A 34 -21.00 8.82 11.75
N THR A 35 -21.06 8.81 10.41
CA THR A 35 -21.20 7.61 9.60
C THR A 35 -19.94 7.42 8.76
N LEU A 36 -19.30 6.26 8.87
CA LEU A 36 -18.15 5.85 8.07
C LEU A 36 -18.55 4.77 7.08
N ILE A 37 -18.24 4.95 5.80
CA ILE A 37 -18.51 4.01 4.72
C ILE A 37 -17.18 3.47 4.21
N GLU A 38 -16.95 2.15 4.31
CA GLU A 38 -15.72 1.50 3.86
C GLU A 38 -16.04 0.15 3.22
N ARG A 39 -15.40 -0.16 2.10
CA ARG A 39 -15.71 -1.36 1.30
C ARG A 39 -14.83 -2.58 1.61
N ASN A 40 -13.55 -2.37 1.95
CA ASN A 40 -12.56 -3.45 2.09
C ASN A 40 -12.28 -3.79 3.56
N GLY A 41 -12.13 -2.75 4.40
CA GLY A 41 -11.82 -2.89 5.82
C GLY A 41 -11.22 -1.61 6.39
N VAL A 42 -11.45 -1.38 7.67
CA VAL A 42 -10.95 -0.20 8.38
C VAL A 42 -9.42 -0.24 8.44
N GLY A 43 -8.78 0.92 8.30
CA GLY A 43 -7.34 1.04 8.12
C GLY A 43 -6.92 1.20 6.65
N GLY A 44 -7.79 0.79 5.70
CA GLY A 44 -7.55 0.95 4.25
C GLY A 44 -6.26 0.30 3.80
N SER A 45 -5.66 0.81 2.73
CA SER A 45 -4.42 0.25 2.17
C SER A 45 -3.26 0.25 3.18
N ALA A 46 -3.16 1.26 4.03
CA ALA A 46 -2.08 1.34 5.02
C ALA A 46 -2.05 0.15 5.99
N VAL A 47 -3.20 -0.39 6.34
CA VAL A 47 -3.29 -1.56 7.24
C VAL A 47 -3.36 -2.86 6.44
N LEU A 48 -4.14 -2.90 5.36
CA LEU A 48 -4.49 -4.16 4.70
C LEU A 48 -3.48 -4.61 3.64
N THR A 49 -2.82 -3.68 2.95
CA THR A 49 -2.04 -4.03 1.74
C THR A 49 -0.71 -3.29 1.59
N ASP A 50 -0.39 -2.34 2.47
CA ASP A 50 0.82 -1.52 2.32
C ASP A 50 1.63 -1.48 3.63
N VAL A 51 1.45 -0.47 4.48
CA VAL A 51 2.37 -0.15 5.59
C VAL A 51 2.51 -1.31 6.59
N VAL A 52 1.40 -1.84 7.11
CA VAL A 52 1.46 -2.90 8.13
C VAL A 52 2.10 -4.18 7.58
N PRO A 53 1.61 -4.75 6.48
CA PRO A 53 2.23 -5.97 5.96
C PRO A 53 3.63 -5.73 5.39
N SER A 54 3.93 -4.58 4.75
CA SER A 54 5.27 -4.34 4.21
C SER A 54 6.31 -4.15 5.31
N LYS A 55 6.01 -3.44 6.41
CA LYS A 55 6.93 -3.28 7.53
C LYS A 55 7.15 -4.59 8.27
N ALA A 56 6.12 -5.42 8.41
CA ALA A 56 6.28 -6.76 8.98
C ALA A 56 7.10 -7.69 8.06
N LEU A 57 6.99 -7.56 6.72
CA LEU A 57 7.84 -8.27 5.77
C LEU A 57 9.31 -7.83 5.89
N ILE A 58 9.57 -6.54 5.97
CA ILE A 58 10.91 -5.98 6.16
C ILE A 58 11.51 -6.50 7.48
N ALA A 59 10.76 -6.48 8.58
CA ALA A 59 11.23 -7.00 9.86
C ALA A 59 11.58 -8.51 9.79
N THR A 60 10.82 -9.29 9.01
CA THR A 60 11.13 -10.69 8.76
C THR A 60 12.42 -10.86 7.95
N ALA A 61 12.63 -10.02 6.93
CA ALA A 61 13.85 -10.00 6.13
C ALA A 61 15.08 -9.61 6.97
N GLU A 62 14.95 -8.64 7.87
CA GLU A 62 15.99 -8.23 8.82
C GLU A 62 16.36 -9.34 9.80
N ALA A 63 15.35 -10.05 10.34
CA ALA A 63 15.57 -11.20 11.19
C ALA A 63 16.37 -12.31 10.48
N ALA A 64 15.98 -12.63 9.23
CA ALA A 64 16.71 -13.60 8.41
C ALA A 64 18.14 -13.15 8.12
N ASN A 65 18.35 -11.88 7.81
CA ASN A 65 19.68 -11.31 7.61
C ASN A 65 20.54 -11.35 8.87
N SER A 66 19.96 -11.05 10.04
CA SER A 66 20.66 -11.12 11.32
C SER A 66 21.18 -12.54 11.61
N VAL A 67 20.41 -13.57 11.26
CA VAL A 67 20.86 -14.96 11.38
C VAL A 67 22.01 -15.26 10.40
N ARG A 68 21.91 -14.84 9.13
CA ARG A 68 22.96 -15.06 8.12
C ARG A 68 24.29 -14.39 8.48
N HIS A 69 24.23 -13.20 9.10
CA HIS A 69 25.39 -12.41 9.50
C HIS A 69 25.74 -12.52 11.00
N ALA A 70 25.16 -13.50 11.69
CA ALA A 70 25.32 -13.69 13.14
C ALA A 70 26.77 -13.78 13.57
N LYS A 71 27.63 -14.39 12.73
CA LYS A 71 29.07 -14.53 12.98
C LYS A 71 29.80 -13.20 13.10
N GLU A 72 29.39 -12.19 12.34
CA GLU A 72 29.91 -10.83 12.40
C GLU A 72 29.56 -10.14 13.73
N LEU A 73 28.43 -10.54 14.32
CA LEU A 73 27.98 -10.08 15.63
C LEU A 73 28.58 -10.87 16.80
N GLY A 74 29.46 -11.83 16.53
CA GLY A 74 30.07 -12.70 17.56
C GLY A 74 29.19 -13.88 17.98
N ILE A 75 28.01 -14.08 17.32
CA ILE A 75 27.09 -15.21 17.59
C ILE A 75 27.60 -16.44 16.82
N ARG A 76 27.65 -17.59 17.48
CA ARG A 76 28.09 -18.85 16.91
C ARG A 76 27.02 -19.89 17.05
N PHE A 77 26.80 -20.66 15.98
CA PHE A 77 25.88 -21.80 15.99
C PHE A 77 26.67 -23.09 16.09
N HIS A 78 26.19 -24.04 16.90
CA HIS A 78 26.82 -25.34 17.09
C HIS A 78 25.81 -26.45 16.83
N GLN A 79 26.21 -27.46 16.08
CA GLN A 79 25.48 -28.70 15.89
C GLN A 79 26.43 -29.86 16.20
N ASP A 80 26.00 -30.80 17.05
CA ASP A 80 26.80 -31.95 17.48
C ASP A 80 28.24 -31.56 18.01
N GLY A 81 28.29 -30.44 18.72
CA GLY A 81 29.57 -29.91 19.32
C GLY A 81 30.50 -29.24 18.31
N ARG A 82 30.11 -29.07 17.06
CA ARG A 82 30.89 -28.39 16.01
C ARG A 82 30.25 -27.06 15.65
N GLU A 83 31.09 -26.04 15.42
CA GLU A 83 30.60 -24.77 14.86
C GLU A 83 30.08 -24.99 13.45
N VAL A 84 28.90 -24.47 13.15
CA VAL A 84 28.25 -24.54 11.83
C VAL A 84 27.78 -23.17 11.40
N ASP A 85 27.75 -22.92 10.10
CA ASP A 85 27.07 -21.75 9.55
C ASP A 85 25.57 -22.05 9.44
N PRO A 86 24.70 -21.15 9.93
CA PRO A 86 23.26 -21.39 9.90
C PRO A 86 22.74 -21.38 8.46
N LYS A 87 22.01 -22.43 8.10
CA LYS A 87 21.22 -22.42 6.86
C LYS A 87 19.86 -21.80 7.16
N VAL A 88 19.60 -20.64 6.55
CA VAL A 88 18.30 -19.97 6.64
C VAL A 88 17.45 -20.42 5.47
N ASP A 89 16.39 -21.12 5.74
CA ASP A 89 15.33 -21.47 4.80
C ASP A 89 14.08 -20.67 5.14
N LEU A 90 13.36 -20.17 4.12
CA LEU A 90 12.23 -19.27 4.28
C LEU A 90 11.00 -19.84 3.60
N ASP A 91 9.94 -20.00 4.37
CA ASP A 91 8.60 -20.32 3.88
C ASP A 91 7.84 -19.00 3.63
N LEU A 92 7.88 -18.51 2.38
CA LEU A 92 7.20 -17.26 2.02
C LEU A 92 5.69 -17.38 2.19
N GLY A 93 5.12 -18.56 1.96
CA GLY A 93 3.69 -18.80 2.18
C GLY A 93 3.30 -18.55 3.63
N ALA A 94 4.03 -19.15 4.58
CA ALA A 94 3.81 -18.96 6.02
C ALA A 94 4.07 -17.50 6.46
N ILE A 95 5.10 -16.86 5.90
CA ILE A 95 5.37 -15.44 6.14
C ILE A 95 4.16 -14.60 5.72
N ASN A 96 3.71 -14.73 4.47
CA ASN A 96 2.60 -13.94 3.94
C ASN A 96 1.28 -14.19 4.68
N GLU A 97 0.96 -15.44 5.04
CA GLU A 97 -0.21 -15.75 5.87
C GLU A 97 -0.19 -14.99 7.20
N ARG A 98 0.95 -14.99 7.89
CA ARG A 98 1.13 -14.23 9.13
C ARG A 98 0.96 -12.71 8.92
N LEU A 99 1.49 -12.15 7.82
CA LEU A 99 1.36 -10.73 7.51
C LEU A 99 -0.10 -10.32 7.29
N LEU A 100 -0.84 -11.13 6.54
CA LEU A 100 -2.26 -10.90 6.26
C LEU A 100 -3.12 -11.07 7.53
N GLU A 101 -2.77 -12.00 8.42
CA GLU A 101 -3.46 -12.17 9.70
C GLU A 101 -3.27 -10.93 10.61
N ILE A 102 -2.03 -10.44 10.76
CA ILE A 102 -1.74 -9.20 11.50
C ILE A 102 -2.55 -8.02 10.94
N ALA A 103 -2.58 -7.87 9.61
CA ALA A 103 -3.32 -6.80 8.96
C ALA A 103 -4.83 -6.90 9.22
N LYS A 104 -5.38 -8.11 9.16
CA LYS A 104 -6.79 -8.39 9.43
C LYS A 104 -7.15 -8.10 10.89
N GLU A 105 -6.39 -8.63 11.85
CA GLU A 105 -6.63 -8.41 13.28
C GLU A 105 -6.59 -6.92 13.61
N GLN A 106 -5.62 -6.18 13.08
CA GLN A 106 -5.54 -4.73 13.29
C GLN A 106 -6.74 -3.99 12.69
N SER A 107 -7.20 -4.39 11.50
CA SER A 107 -8.40 -3.80 10.88
C SER A 107 -9.67 -4.06 11.71
N GLU A 108 -9.82 -5.26 12.25
CA GLU A 108 -10.92 -5.63 13.14
C GLU A 108 -10.88 -4.83 14.45
N ASP A 109 -9.72 -4.65 15.07
CA ASP A 109 -9.54 -3.85 16.28
C ASP A 109 -9.87 -2.37 16.05
N MET A 110 -9.48 -1.82 14.90
CA MET A 110 -9.84 -0.45 14.51
C MET A 110 -11.35 -0.31 14.32
N LEU A 111 -12.02 -1.27 13.68
CA LEU A 111 -13.48 -1.27 13.54
C LEU A 111 -14.18 -1.35 14.89
N ASN A 112 -13.72 -2.23 15.79
CA ASN A 112 -14.25 -2.37 17.14
C ASN A 112 -14.10 -1.05 17.93
N THR A 113 -12.97 -0.37 17.80
CA THR A 113 -12.74 0.94 18.41
C THR A 113 -13.73 1.98 17.91
N LEU A 114 -13.95 2.09 16.58
CA LEU A 114 -14.92 3.04 16.01
C LEU A 114 -16.34 2.78 16.50
N THR A 115 -16.76 1.52 16.48
CA THR A 115 -18.12 1.14 16.87
C THR A 115 -18.35 1.33 18.38
N ALA A 116 -17.37 1.05 19.21
CA ALA A 116 -17.41 1.32 20.65
C ALA A 116 -17.50 2.82 20.97
N GLN A 117 -16.95 3.68 20.12
CA GLN A 117 -17.06 5.14 20.22
C GLN A 117 -18.39 5.68 19.65
N GLY A 118 -19.23 4.84 19.06
CA GLY A 118 -20.54 5.22 18.54
C GLY A 118 -20.54 5.69 17.09
N VAL A 119 -19.47 5.41 16.32
CA VAL A 119 -19.47 5.62 14.86
C VAL A 119 -20.39 4.60 14.22
N ARG A 120 -21.31 5.07 13.37
CA ARG A 120 -22.11 4.21 12.50
C ARG A 120 -21.21 3.72 11.36
N PHE A 121 -20.95 2.43 11.30
CA PHE A 121 -20.18 1.81 10.22
C PHE A 121 -21.10 1.21 9.15
N ILE A 122 -20.77 1.45 7.89
CA ILE A 122 -21.42 0.83 6.72
C ILE A 122 -20.34 0.15 5.90
N GLN A 123 -20.42 -1.17 5.81
CA GLN A 123 -19.58 -1.91 4.88
C GLN A 123 -20.16 -1.81 3.47
N GLY A 124 -19.45 -1.08 2.60
CA GLY A 124 -19.88 -0.79 1.25
C GLY A 124 -19.13 0.37 0.61
N SER A 125 -19.64 0.85 -0.50
CA SER A 125 -19.10 2.02 -1.21
C SER A 125 -19.99 3.25 -1.04
N GLY A 126 -19.37 4.43 -1.05
CA GLY A 126 -20.08 5.70 -0.98
C GLY A 126 -19.80 6.57 -2.21
N ARG A 127 -20.80 7.33 -2.66
CA ARG A 127 -20.65 8.39 -3.66
C ARG A 127 -21.45 9.62 -3.24
N LEU A 128 -21.03 10.79 -3.69
CA LEU A 128 -21.76 12.04 -3.44
C LEU A 128 -23.04 12.07 -4.28
N ASP A 129 -24.09 12.66 -3.71
CA ASP A 129 -25.32 13.04 -4.39
C ASP A 129 -25.58 14.53 -4.10
N GLY A 130 -24.82 15.38 -4.78
CA GLY A 130 -24.70 16.81 -4.49
C GLY A 130 -23.90 17.08 -3.20
N ASN A 131 -24.07 18.28 -2.63
CA ASN A 131 -23.21 18.78 -1.55
C ASN A 131 -23.63 18.33 -0.14
N HIS A 132 -24.78 17.70 0.00
CA HIS A 132 -25.39 17.40 1.30
C HIS A 132 -25.86 15.95 1.45
N PHE A 133 -25.65 15.12 0.45
CA PHE A 133 -26.08 13.73 0.48
C PHE A 133 -24.97 12.81 0.01
N VAL A 134 -24.96 11.62 0.59
CA VAL A 134 -24.13 10.50 0.16
C VAL A 134 -25.05 9.31 -0.11
N ILE A 135 -24.86 8.65 -1.24
CA ILE A 135 -25.45 7.35 -1.50
C ILE A 135 -24.45 6.30 -1.02
N ALA A 136 -24.83 5.54 -0.02
CA ALA A 136 -24.10 4.36 0.43
C ALA A 136 -24.68 3.12 -0.25
N THR A 137 -23.84 2.36 -0.96
CA THR A 137 -24.18 1.06 -1.52
C THR A 137 -23.59 -0.01 -0.62
N HIS A 138 -24.46 -0.72 0.10
CA HIS A 138 -24.08 -1.80 1.01
C HIS A 138 -23.49 -3.01 0.26
N SER A 139 -22.82 -3.89 0.96
CA SER A 139 -22.24 -5.12 0.40
C SER A 139 -23.28 -6.08 -0.23
N ASP A 140 -24.55 -5.99 0.19
CA ASP A 140 -25.68 -6.72 -0.39
C ASP A 140 -26.29 -6.02 -1.63
N GLY A 141 -25.74 -4.88 -2.06
CA GLY A 141 -26.21 -4.08 -3.19
C GLY A 141 -27.33 -3.09 -2.86
N LYS A 142 -27.80 -3.05 -1.62
CA LYS A 142 -28.85 -2.11 -1.22
C LYS A 142 -28.28 -0.69 -1.10
N GLU A 143 -29.01 0.29 -1.68
CA GLU A 143 -28.63 1.70 -1.55
C GLU A 143 -29.37 2.39 -0.41
N GLU A 144 -28.64 3.27 0.28
CA GLU A 144 -29.16 4.17 1.29
C GLU A 144 -28.69 5.59 1.00
N ARG A 145 -29.62 6.55 0.98
CA ARG A 145 -29.32 7.98 0.83
C ARG A 145 -29.21 8.63 2.20
N ILE A 146 -28.05 9.17 2.52
CA ILE A 146 -27.71 9.72 3.84
C ILE A 146 -27.52 11.23 3.74
N GLU A 147 -28.26 12.00 4.53
CA GLU A 147 -28.10 13.45 4.65
C GLU A 147 -26.86 13.75 5.51
N ALA A 148 -25.96 14.58 5.02
CA ALA A 148 -24.74 15.00 5.71
C ALA A 148 -24.64 16.51 5.77
N LYS A 149 -24.20 17.04 6.90
CA LYS A 149 -23.82 18.45 7.05
C LYS A 149 -22.36 18.69 6.63
N THR A 150 -21.53 17.67 6.77
CA THR A 150 -20.15 17.64 6.28
C THR A 150 -19.89 16.26 5.67
N ILE A 151 -19.29 16.25 4.49
CA ILE A 151 -18.81 15.04 3.83
C ILE A 151 -17.30 15.08 3.82
N ILE A 152 -16.65 13.98 4.25
CA ILE A 152 -15.20 13.82 4.20
C ILE A 152 -14.88 12.72 3.19
N VAL A 153 -14.07 13.07 2.19
CA VAL A 153 -13.61 12.14 1.15
C VAL A 153 -12.20 11.66 1.52
N ALA A 154 -12.07 10.40 1.92
CA ALA A 154 -10.82 9.78 2.39
C ALA A 154 -10.55 8.44 1.67
N VAL A 155 -10.79 8.42 0.36
CA VAL A 155 -10.87 7.21 -0.47
C VAL A 155 -9.51 6.60 -0.87
N GLY A 156 -8.39 7.28 -0.57
CA GLY A 156 -7.05 6.80 -0.86
C GLY A 156 -6.75 6.66 -2.35
N ALA A 157 -5.87 5.71 -2.66
CA ALA A 157 -5.39 5.44 -4.01
C ALA A 157 -5.15 3.93 -4.20
N HIS A 158 -4.97 3.51 -5.46
CA HIS A 158 -4.62 2.14 -5.84
C HIS A 158 -3.35 2.12 -6.70
N PRO A 159 -2.67 0.96 -6.85
CA PRO A 159 -1.47 0.85 -7.67
C PRO A 159 -1.69 1.34 -9.10
N ARG A 160 -0.76 2.15 -9.60
CA ARG A 160 -0.70 2.50 -11.02
C ARG A 160 -0.18 1.32 -11.80
N THR A 161 -0.86 0.97 -12.87
CA THR A 161 -0.44 -0.05 -13.83
C THR A 161 0.00 0.60 -15.15
N LEU A 162 0.74 -0.13 -15.96
CA LEU A 162 1.13 0.27 -17.31
C LEU A 162 0.40 -0.62 -18.32
N GLU A 163 -0.12 -0.04 -19.39
CA GLU A 163 -0.81 -0.81 -20.45
C GLU A 163 0.09 -1.86 -21.10
N THR A 164 1.41 -1.58 -21.15
CA THR A 164 2.43 -2.46 -21.71
C THR A 164 3.05 -3.41 -20.68
N ALA A 165 2.60 -3.36 -19.43
CA ALA A 165 3.07 -4.20 -18.33
C ALA A 165 1.91 -4.44 -17.35
N LYS A 166 0.82 -5.04 -17.86
CA LYS A 166 -0.38 -5.32 -17.06
C LYS A 166 -0.08 -6.40 -16.04
N PRO A 167 -0.37 -6.16 -14.75
CA PRO A 167 -0.31 -7.20 -13.74
C PRO A 167 -1.22 -8.37 -14.11
N ASP A 168 -0.71 -9.58 -13.96
CA ASP A 168 -1.44 -10.84 -14.20
C ASP A 168 -1.74 -11.59 -12.88
N GLY A 169 -1.23 -11.09 -11.75
CA GLY A 169 -1.38 -11.70 -10.43
C GLY A 169 -0.53 -12.96 -10.22
N GLU A 170 0.28 -13.35 -11.22
CA GLU A 170 1.13 -14.54 -11.16
C GLU A 170 2.62 -14.16 -11.17
N ARG A 171 3.07 -13.45 -12.21
CA ARG A 171 4.47 -13.06 -12.41
C ARG A 171 4.69 -11.57 -12.59
N ILE A 172 3.72 -10.85 -13.15
CA ILE A 172 3.72 -9.39 -13.21
C ILE A 172 2.74 -8.91 -12.13
N LEU A 173 3.27 -8.22 -11.12
CA LEU A 173 2.61 -8.00 -9.85
C LEU A 173 2.55 -6.52 -9.51
N THR A 174 1.53 -6.13 -8.78
CA THR A 174 1.54 -4.92 -7.93
C THR A 174 1.98 -5.29 -6.52
N TRP A 175 2.17 -4.29 -5.65
CA TRP A 175 2.53 -4.58 -4.25
C TRP A 175 1.41 -5.31 -3.48
N VAL A 176 0.16 -5.19 -3.91
CA VAL A 176 -0.97 -5.91 -3.31
C VAL A 176 -0.87 -7.42 -3.58
N ASP A 177 -0.37 -7.80 -4.74
CA ASP A 177 -0.28 -9.19 -5.18
C ASP A 177 0.84 -9.96 -4.49
N LEU A 178 1.88 -9.27 -3.98
CA LEU A 178 3.06 -9.87 -3.37
C LEU A 178 2.73 -10.79 -2.18
N TYR A 179 1.67 -10.48 -1.43
CA TYR A 179 1.26 -11.28 -0.27
C TYR A 179 0.52 -12.57 -0.66
N ASN A 180 0.21 -12.76 -1.95
CA ASN A 180 -0.36 -14.00 -2.47
C ASN A 180 0.72 -15.01 -2.91
N LEU A 181 1.98 -14.58 -3.00
CA LEU A 181 3.09 -15.45 -3.37
C LEU A 181 3.32 -16.51 -2.28
N ARG A 182 3.51 -17.76 -2.72
CA ARG A 182 3.79 -18.91 -1.85
C ARG A 182 5.26 -19.29 -1.84
N GLU A 183 5.97 -18.97 -2.92
CA GLU A 183 7.39 -19.28 -3.10
C GLU A 183 8.16 -17.98 -3.29
N LEU A 184 9.39 -17.94 -2.76
CA LEU A 184 10.27 -16.80 -2.92
C LEU A 184 10.70 -16.68 -4.38
N PRO A 185 10.44 -15.55 -5.06
CA PRO A 185 10.96 -15.31 -6.40
C PRO A 185 12.46 -15.52 -6.48
N GLU A 186 12.92 -16.32 -7.43
CA GLU A 186 14.35 -16.51 -7.67
C GLU A 186 15.02 -15.17 -8.03
N HIS A 187 14.38 -14.44 -8.98
CA HIS A 187 14.83 -13.12 -9.39
C HIS A 187 13.63 -12.17 -9.54
N MET A 188 13.53 -11.18 -8.65
CA MET A 188 12.54 -10.13 -8.66
C MET A 188 13.06 -8.90 -9.44
N ILE A 189 12.39 -8.55 -10.54
CA ILE A 189 12.59 -7.27 -11.21
C ILE A 189 11.63 -6.26 -10.60
N VAL A 190 12.12 -5.13 -10.11
CA VAL A 190 11.30 -4.06 -9.55
C VAL A 190 11.34 -2.85 -10.49
N VAL A 191 10.21 -2.49 -11.06
CA VAL A 191 10.05 -1.33 -11.93
C VAL A 191 9.51 -0.16 -11.12
N GLY A 192 10.35 0.85 -10.93
CA GLY A 192 10.07 2.03 -10.10
C GLY A 192 10.88 2.05 -8.81
N SER A 193 11.56 3.17 -8.58
CA SER A 193 12.53 3.38 -7.49
C SER A 193 12.05 4.38 -6.42
N GLY A 194 10.76 4.68 -6.39
CA GLY A 194 10.12 5.41 -5.29
C GLY A 194 10.10 4.57 -4.00
N VAL A 195 9.51 5.09 -2.95
CA VAL A 195 9.47 4.45 -1.61
C VAL A 195 9.01 2.99 -1.70
N THR A 196 7.86 2.72 -2.31
CA THR A 196 7.31 1.36 -2.43
C THR A 196 8.28 0.41 -3.15
N GLY A 197 8.83 0.83 -4.30
CA GLY A 197 9.78 -0.01 -5.05
C GLY A 197 11.07 -0.27 -4.29
N ALA A 198 11.64 0.74 -3.65
CA ALA A 198 12.87 0.62 -2.86
C ALA A 198 12.68 -0.29 -1.63
N GLU A 199 11.56 -0.15 -0.92
CA GLU A 199 11.23 -0.98 0.24
C GLU A 199 11.09 -2.47 -0.13
N PHE A 200 10.27 -2.78 -1.15
CA PHE A 200 10.09 -4.17 -1.56
C PHE A 200 11.34 -4.77 -2.20
N ALA A 201 12.10 -3.99 -2.99
CA ALA A 201 13.40 -4.42 -3.50
C ALA A 201 14.35 -4.81 -2.36
N SER A 202 14.44 -3.98 -1.31
CA SER A 202 15.25 -4.26 -0.13
C SER A 202 14.75 -5.49 0.63
N ALA A 203 13.44 -5.60 0.86
CA ALA A 203 12.84 -6.74 1.56
C ALA A 203 13.11 -8.06 0.83
N TYR A 204 12.80 -8.16 -0.47
CA TYR A 204 13.02 -9.38 -1.25
C TYR A 204 14.51 -9.73 -1.38
N ARG A 205 15.38 -8.71 -1.49
CA ARG A 205 16.83 -8.94 -1.43
C ARG A 205 17.24 -9.53 -0.08
N GLY A 206 16.72 -8.99 1.02
CA GLY A 206 16.94 -9.47 2.38
C GLY A 206 16.41 -10.90 2.61
N LEU A 207 15.28 -11.25 2.00
CA LEU A 207 14.75 -12.61 2.05
C LEU A 207 15.60 -13.60 1.23
N GLY A 208 16.39 -13.14 0.25
CA GLY A 208 17.31 -14.00 -0.52
C GLY A 208 17.11 -14.04 -2.00
N SER A 209 16.10 -13.32 -2.55
CA SER A 209 15.92 -13.17 -3.99
C SER A 209 17.09 -12.43 -4.62
N GLN A 210 17.41 -12.75 -5.87
CA GLN A 210 18.11 -11.81 -6.72
C GLN A 210 17.17 -10.64 -7.02
N VAL A 211 17.67 -9.40 -7.03
CA VAL A 211 16.84 -8.22 -7.29
C VAL A 211 17.51 -7.31 -8.30
N THR A 212 16.74 -6.93 -9.33
CA THR A 212 17.08 -5.83 -10.24
C THR A 212 16.07 -4.71 -10.07
N LEU A 213 16.53 -3.56 -9.58
CA LEU A 213 15.73 -2.35 -9.42
C LEU A 213 15.93 -1.42 -10.62
N ILE A 214 14.86 -1.10 -11.34
CA ILE A 214 14.88 -0.25 -12.54
C ILE A 214 14.32 1.12 -12.17
N SER A 215 15.13 2.16 -12.34
CA SER A 215 14.79 3.55 -12.08
C SER A 215 14.87 4.39 -13.36
N SER A 216 13.78 5.07 -13.72
CA SER A 216 13.81 6.08 -14.78
C SER A 216 14.46 7.40 -14.34
N ARG A 217 14.86 7.50 -13.07
CA ARG A 217 15.51 8.66 -12.45
C ARG A 217 16.99 8.42 -12.26
N ASP A 218 17.71 9.47 -11.85
CA ASP A 218 19.15 9.43 -11.64
C ASP A 218 19.55 8.56 -10.45
N THR A 219 18.71 8.55 -9.40
CA THR A 219 18.91 7.80 -8.16
C THR A 219 17.64 7.08 -7.73
N VAL A 220 17.77 6.17 -6.78
CA VAL A 220 16.63 5.67 -6.01
C VAL A 220 16.06 6.79 -5.16
N LEU A 221 14.78 6.66 -4.73
CA LEU A 221 14.10 7.66 -3.89
C LEU A 221 14.22 9.09 -4.44
N PRO A 222 13.83 9.36 -5.68
CA PRO A 222 14.14 10.61 -6.39
C PRO A 222 13.44 11.86 -5.81
N GLY A 223 12.53 11.68 -4.86
CA GLY A 223 11.84 12.78 -4.14
C GLY A 223 12.44 13.11 -2.79
N GLU A 224 13.43 12.35 -2.34
CA GLU A 224 14.02 12.45 -1.01
C GLU A 224 15.34 13.25 -1.03
N ASP A 225 15.93 13.47 0.15
CA ASP A 225 17.23 14.09 0.30
C ASP A 225 18.30 13.37 -0.54
N GLN A 226 19.08 14.14 -1.31
CA GLN A 226 20.02 13.58 -2.28
C GLN A 226 21.14 12.76 -1.63
N ASP A 227 21.62 13.18 -0.48
CA ASP A 227 22.71 12.47 0.23
C ASP A 227 22.19 11.14 0.79
N ALA A 228 20.98 11.14 1.35
CA ALA A 228 20.30 9.93 1.81
C ALA A 228 19.99 8.97 0.66
N ALA A 229 19.47 9.46 -0.47
CA ALA A 229 19.18 8.67 -1.66
C ALA A 229 20.44 8.01 -2.24
N THR A 230 21.54 8.76 -2.31
CA THR A 230 22.83 8.25 -2.78
C THR A 230 23.37 7.16 -1.87
N LEU A 231 23.34 7.39 -0.56
CA LEU A 231 23.79 6.40 0.42
C LEU A 231 22.97 5.10 0.36
N ILE A 232 21.65 5.21 0.24
CA ILE A 232 20.76 4.04 0.12
C ILE A 232 21.07 3.26 -1.16
N GLU A 233 21.28 3.93 -2.29
CA GLU A 233 21.64 3.26 -3.55
C GLU A 233 22.98 2.51 -3.43
N GLU A 234 23.98 3.12 -2.80
CA GLU A 234 25.28 2.47 -2.51
C GLU A 234 25.11 1.22 -1.63
N VAL A 235 24.28 1.30 -0.60
CA VAL A 235 23.95 0.17 0.26
C VAL A 235 23.27 -0.95 -0.52
N PHE A 236 22.31 -0.63 -1.40
CA PHE A 236 21.63 -1.61 -2.24
C PHE A 236 22.64 -2.35 -3.14
N ARG A 237 23.52 -1.62 -3.82
CA ARG A 237 24.56 -2.21 -4.68
C ARG A 237 25.55 -3.07 -3.87
N ARG A 238 26.01 -2.59 -2.70
CA ARG A 238 26.88 -3.34 -1.80
C ARG A 238 26.24 -4.63 -1.32
N ASN A 239 24.95 -4.64 -1.10
CA ASN A 239 24.18 -5.83 -0.71
C ASN A 239 23.85 -6.74 -1.91
N GLY A 240 24.41 -6.49 -3.09
CA GLY A 240 24.28 -7.33 -4.28
C GLY A 240 22.99 -7.13 -5.08
N MET A 241 22.29 -6.00 -4.89
CA MET A 241 21.21 -5.61 -5.73
C MET A 241 21.73 -4.97 -7.02
N GLN A 242 21.20 -5.36 -8.17
CA GLN A 242 21.44 -4.62 -9.42
C GLN A 242 20.54 -3.42 -9.48
N VAL A 243 21.09 -2.21 -9.56
CA VAL A 243 20.32 -0.97 -9.73
C VAL A 243 20.61 -0.39 -11.10
N LEU A 244 19.58 -0.27 -11.94
CA LEU A 244 19.62 0.32 -13.27
C LEU A 244 18.99 1.73 -13.21
N SER A 245 19.83 2.73 -12.90
CA SER A 245 19.44 4.14 -12.91
C SER A 245 19.36 4.67 -14.33
N LYS A 246 18.58 5.74 -14.58
CA LYS A 246 18.32 6.35 -15.90
C LYS A 246 17.78 5.35 -16.94
N SER A 247 17.13 4.29 -16.46
CA SER A 247 16.61 3.20 -17.27
C SER A 247 15.08 3.18 -17.16
N ARG A 248 14.39 3.34 -18.26
CA ARG A 248 12.92 3.34 -18.31
C ARG A 248 12.43 2.01 -18.85
N ALA A 249 11.63 1.30 -18.06
CA ALA A 249 10.90 0.14 -18.55
C ALA A 249 9.79 0.58 -19.51
N GLU A 250 9.72 -0.04 -20.68
CA GLU A 250 8.69 0.18 -21.68
C GLU A 250 7.61 -0.90 -21.64
N SER A 251 8.03 -2.13 -21.41
CA SER A 251 7.09 -3.25 -21.32
C SER A 251 7.56 -4.32 -20.35
N ALA A 252 6.62 -5.13 -19.85
CA ALA A 252 6.90 -6.38 -19.17
C ALA A 252 5.97 -7.46 -19.73
N VAL A 253 6.55 -8.63 -20.04
CA VAL A 253 5.83 -9.74 -20.64
C VAL A 253 6.09 -11.02 -19.84
N ASN A 254 5.00 -11.67 -19.42
CA ASN A 254 5.07 -13.01 -18.86
C ASN A 254 5.31 -14.03 -19.99
N THR A 255 6.42 -14.77 -19.92
CA THR A 255 6.84 -15.74 -20.93
C THR A 255 6.38 -17.17 -20.60
N GLY A 256 5.62 -17.35 -19.51
CA GLY A 256 5.24 -18.64 -18.96
C GLY A 256 6.28 -19.24 -18.01
N SER A 257 7.58 -19.12 -18.32
CA SER A 257 8.67 -19.57 -17.45
C SER A 257 9.31 -18.46 -16.60
N GLY A 258 9.02 -17.20 -16.93
CA GLY A 258 9.56 -16.02 -16.24
C GLY A 258 8.96 -14.74 -16.81
N VAL A 259 9.64 -13.62 -16.59
CA VAL A 259 9.27 -12.30 -17.10
C VAL A 259 10.43 -11.68 -17.86
N GLU A 260 10.13 -11.04 -18.98
CA GLU A 260 11.04 -10.19 -19.73
C GLU A 260 10.58 -8.74 -19.65
N VAL A 261 11.45 -7.87 -19.12
CA VAL A 261 11.23 -6.41 -19.06
C VAL A 261 12.11 -5.75 -20.12
N THR A 262 11.49 -5.07 -21.08
CA THR A 262 12.21 -4.32 -22.14
C THR A 262 12.36 -2.87 -21.69
N LEU A 263 13.58 -2.36 -21.77
CA LEU A 263 13.93 -0.98 -21.49
C LEU A 263 13.88 -0.12 -22.75
N SER A 264 13.82 1.20 -22.60
CA SER A 264 13.74 2.17 -23.72
C SER A 264 14.96 2.19 -24.65
N ASP A 265 16.08 1.65 -24.21
CA ASP A 265 17.30 1.47 -25.04
C ASP A 265 17.35 0.12 -25.77
N GLY A 266 16.29 -0.70 -25.65
CA GLY A 266 16.21 -2.04 -26.22
C GLY A 266 16.82 -3.13 -25.36
N THR A 267 17.41 -2.81 -24.23
CA THR A 267 17.93 -3.81 -23.27
C THR A 267 16.76 -4.64 -22.70
N VAL A 268 16.96 -5.96 -22.59
CA VAL A 268 15.99 -6.86 -22.00
C VAL A 268 16.52 -7.41 -20.68
N VAL A 269 15.77 -7.18 -19.59
CA VAL A 269 16.05 -7.73 -18.26
C VAL A 269 15.14 -8.94 -18.04
N LYS A 270 15.72 -10.08 -17.68
CA LYS A 270 14.99 -11.32 -17.43
C LYS A 270 14.95 -11.65 -15.94
N GLY A 271 13.81 -12.13 -15.47
CA GLY A 271 13.62 -12.54 -14.08
C GLY A 271 12.50 -13.56 -13.93
N SER A 272 12.29 -14.05 -12.72
CA SER A 272 11.16 -14.94 -12.43
C SER A 272 9.85 -14.19 -12.26
N HIS A 273 9.91 -12.97 -11.66
CA HIS A 273 8.77 -12.09 -11.38
C HIS A 273 9.13 -10.62 -11.61
N CYS A 274 8.11 -9.81 -11.81
CA CYS A 274 8.23 -8.36 -11.96
C CYS A 274 7.23 -7.64 -11.05
N LEU A 275 7.71 -6.73 -10.20
CA LEU A 275 6.89 -5.81 -9.42
C LEU A 275 6.77 -4.48 -10.14
N ILE A 276 5.55 -4.02 -10.42
CA ILE A 276 5.26 -2.70 -10.95
C ILE A 276 4.98 -1.75 -9.78
N ALA A 277 5.92 -0.82 -9.53
CA ALA A 277 5.88 0.14 -8.42
C ALA A 277 6.05 1.59 -8.91
N VAL A 278 5.26 1.97 -9.94
CA VAL A 278 5.38 3.26 -10.65
C VAL A 278 4.44 4.34 -10.13
N GLY A 279 4.02 4.24 -8.88
CA GLY A 279 3.13 5.19 -8.20
C GLY A 279 1.70 4.71 -8.07
N SER A 280 0.80 5.63 -7.76
CA SER A 280 -0.60 5.35 -7.45
C SER A 280 -1.54 6.22 -8.26
N ILE A 281 -2.81 5.81 -8.34
CA ILE A 281 -3.92 6.55 -8.94
C ILE A 281 -4.96 6.80 -7.83
N PRO A 282 -5.41 8.05 -7.60
CA PRO A 282 -6.42 8.34 -6.60
C PRO A 282 -7.75 7.67 -6.93
N ASN A 283 -8.46 7.20 -5.90
CA ASN A 283 -9.77 6.54 -6.03
C ASN A 283 -10.93 7.54 -6.14
N THR A 284 -10.76 8.60 -6.92
CA THR A 284 -11.72 9.70 -7.06
C THR A 284 -12.75 9.49 -8.17
N ALA A 285 -12.48 8.58 -9.09
CA ALA A 285 -13.38 8.30 -10.20
C ALA A 285 -14.73 7.72 -9.74
N GLY A 286 -15.82 8.18 -10.31
CA GLY A 286 -17.18 7.67 -10.05
C GLY A 286 -17.76 8.04 -8.68
N LEU A 287 -17.13 8.97 -7.95
CA LEU A 287 -17.63 9.42 -6.65
C LEU A 287 -18.65 10.57 -6.71
N GLY A 288 -18.97 11.10 -7.87
CA GLY A 288 -19.85 12.27 -8.00
C GLY A 288 -19.21 13.59 -7.51
N LEU A 289 -17.88 13.67 -7.54
CA LEU A 289 -17.14 14.84 -7.05
C LEU A 289 -17.34 16.06 -7.94
N GLU A 290 -17.20 15.91 -9.26
CA GLU A 290 -17.35 17.00 -10.22
C GLU A 290 -18.78 17.50 -10.25
N GLU A 291 -19.78 16.59 -10.19
CA GLU A 291 -21.20 16.93 -10.10
C GLU A 291 -21.55 17.68 -8.81
N ALA A 292 -20.79 17.43 -7.74
CA ALA A 292 -20.88 18.18 -6.48
C ALA A 292 -20.06 19.49 -6.48
N GLY A 293 -19.40 19.84 -7.60
CA GLY A 293 -18.60 21.06 -7.74
C GLY A 293 -17.21 20.97 -7.13
N VAL A 294 -16.72 19.76 -6.83
CA VAL A 294 -15.37 19.53 -6.29
C VAL A 294 -14.35 19.51 -7.43
N GLU A 295 -13.36 20.37 -7.36
CA GLU A 295 -12.28 20.47 -8.36
C GLU A 295 -11.26 19.34 -8.20
N LEU A 296 -10.90 18.69 -9.31
CA LEU A 296 -9.82 17.74 -9.43
C LEU A 296 -8.66 18.34 -10.23
N ASN A 297 -7.41 18.01 -9.87
CA ASN A 297 -6.26 18.39 -10.67
C ASN A 297 -6.08 17.42 -11.86
N GLU A 298 -5.10 17.70 -12.74
CA GLU A 298 -4.80 16.89 -13.94
C GLU A 298 -4.48 15.41 -13.65
N THR A 299 -4.08 15.09 -12.42
CA THR A 299 -3.77 13.72 -11.99
C THR A 299 -4.91 13.06 -11.22
N GLY A 300 -6.08 13.71 -11.16
CA GLY A 300 -7.29 13.18 -10.50
C GLY A 300 -7.33 13.38 -8.98
N HIS A 301 -6.40 14.12 -8.38
CA HIS A 301 -6.46 14.41 -6.95
C HIS A 301 -7.40 15.59 -6.68
N VAL A 302 -8.09 15.52 -5.54
CA VAL A 302 -8.97 16.59 -5.07
C VAL A 302 -8.15 17.84 -4.74
N VAL A 303 -8.53 18.99 -5.31
CA VAL A 303 -7.92 20.28 -4.99
C VAL A 303 -8.45 20.76 -3.65
N VAL A 304 -7.55 21.07 -2.72
CA VAL A 304 -7.90 21.50 -1.36
C VAL A 304 -7.06 22.68 -0.91
N ASN A 305 -7.59 23.45 0.03
CA ASN A 305 -6.84 24.51 0.71
C ASN A 305 -6.02 23.97 1.90
N LYS A 306 -5.36 24.87 2.65
CA LYS A 306 -4.46 24.52 3.80
C LYS A 306 -5.15 23.73 4.94
N VAL A 307 -6.47 23.71 5.00
CA VAL A 307 -7.26 22.97 5.99
C VAL A 307 -8.04 21.81 5.37
N ALA A 308 -7.54 21.29 4.23
CA ALA A 308 -8.13 20.18 3.48
C ALA A 308 -9.61 20.42 3.05
N ARG A 309 -10.04 21.68 2.92
CA ARG A 309 -11.37 22.01 2.42
C ARG A 309 -11.34 22.11 0.90
N THR A 310 -12.31 21.47 0.26
CA THR A 310 -12.54 21.49 -1.20
C THR A 310 -13.15 22.82 -1.67
N SER A 311 -13.29 22.95 -2.96
CA SER A 311 -14.02 24.07 -3.62
C SER A 311 -15.51 24.07 -3.29
#